data_cc27383e9c88b2bcb40c11ab5c515ab4
#
_entry.id   cc27383e9c88b2bcb40c11ab5c515ab4
#
_cell.length_a   1.000
_cell.length_b   1.000
_cell.length_c   1.000
_cell.angle_alpha   90.00
_cell.angle_beta   90.00
_cell.angle_gamma   90.00
#
_symmetry.space_group_name_H-M   'P 1'
#
loop_
_entity.id
_entity.type
_entity.pdbx_description
1 polymer ?
#
loop_
_entity_poly.entity_id
_entity_poly.type
_entity_poly.pdbx_seq_one_letter_code
_entity_poly.pdbx_strand_id
1 'polypeptide(L)'
;MEFNWQTIISLLSITVISTSLIQVFKYMALPHYRLEINRKQHSDKANALSNYINDTYAPYKDSSNTTPKSVIQRQTNAAFATTKFNFELIFLLLDRDVRDIELRAADIQSRWILLNVDYKSKKIKCLLKKTWLPKIIFIVFILYFVFSILIIGIVSGYEWYGLRGINESYLLITLFLLILIDAYIIYVMGIIKNLENLIDWED
;
A
#
# COMPACT_ATOMS: atom_id res chain seq x y z
N MET A 1 32.98 19.01 42.60
CA MET A 1 32.09 19.29 41.47
C MET A 1 31.22 18.07 41.29
N GLU A 2 29.99 18.11 41.75
CA GLU A 2 29.06 17.02 41.53
C GLU A 2 28.60 17.07 40.05
N PHE A 3 28.85 16.00 39.35
CA PHE A 3 28.49 15.85 37.92
C PHE A 3 27.00 15.68 37.83
N ASN A 4 26.29 16.74 37.43
CA ASN A 4 24.84 16.72 37.37
C ASN A 4 24.35 16.07 36.06
N TRP A 5 24.05 14.77 36.12
CA TRP A 5 23.53 13.98 34.99
C TRP A 5 22.26 14.56 34.36
N GLN A 6 21.43 15.25 35.11
CA GLN A 6 20.21 15.90 34.61
C GLN A 6 20.55 17.03 33.63
N THR A 7 21.63 17.79 33.89
CA THR A 7 22.07 18.86 33.00
C THR A 7 22.60 18.30 31.66
N ILE A 8 23.29 17.16 31.68
CA ILE A 8 23.79 16.50 30.47
C ILE A 8 22.62 15.94 29.64
N ILE A 9 21.67 15.27 30.29
CA ILE A 9 20.47 14.73 29.59
C ILE A 9 19.66 15.86 28.99
N SER A 10 19.48 16.98 29.68
CA SER A 10 18.74 18.14 29.13
C SER A 10 19.47 18.80 27.95
N LEU A 11 20.79 18.95 28.01
CA LEU A 11 21.59 19.45 26.91
C LEU A 11 21.55 18.54 25.68
N LEU A 12 21.66 17.21 25.86
CA LEU A 12 21.56 16.24 24.81
C LEU A 12 20.15 16.24 24.21
N SER A 13 19.10 16.37 25.04
CA SER A 13 17.70 16.44 24.57
C SER A 13 17.45 17.69 23.72
N ILE A 14 17.97 18.86 24.15
CA ILE A 14 17.84 20.11 23.42
C ILE A 14 18.56 20.04 22.06
N THR A 15 19.76 19.45 22.01
CA THR A 15 20.50 19.30 20.75
C THR A 15 19.82 18.33 19.79
N VAL A 16 19.29 17.21 20.26
CA VAL A 16 18.53 16.26 19.43
C VAL A 16 17.24 16.86 18.90
N ILE A 17 16.48 17.56 19.76
CA ILE A 17 15.23 18.21 19.37
C ILE A 17 15.52 19.33 18.36
N SER A 18 16.51 20.18 18.61
CA SER A 18 16.84 21.30 17.71
C SER A 18 17.34 20.80 16.35
N THR A 19 18.18 19.76 16.31
CA THR A 19 18.63 19.15 15.04
C THR A 19 17.47 18.54 14.26
N SER A 20 16.56 17.85 14.94
CA SER A 20 15.36 17.27 14.31
C SER A 20 14.43 18.36 13.76
N LEU A 21 14.19 19.41 14.51
CA LEU A 21 13.40 20.56 14.08
C LEU A 21 14.02 21.27 12.86
N ILE A 22 15.35 21.47 12.86
CA ILE A 22 16.07 22.05 11.73
C ILE A 22 15.94 21.16 10.48
N GLN A 23 16.02 19.84 10.62
CA GLN A 23 15.85 18.92 9.50
C GLN A 23 14.41 18.95 8.94
N VAL A 24 13.41 18.95 9.82
CA VAL A 24 12.00 19.10 9.42
C VAL A 24 11.78 20.44 8.72
N PHE A 25 12.34 21.52 9.28
CA PHE A 25 12.22 22.85 8.65
C PHE A 25 12.90 22.90 7.29
N LYS A 26 14.13 22.36 7.15
CA LYS A 26 14.81 22.24 5.85
C LYS A 26 13.98 21.43 4.84
N TYR A 27 13.39 20.31 5.27
CA TYR A 27 12.53 19.51 4.41
C TYR A 27 11.27 20.25 3.96
N MET A 28 10.66 21.05 4.84
CA MET A 28 9.44 21.81 4.53
C MET A 28 9.72 23.07 3.73
N ALA A 29 10.77 23.82 4.09
CA ALA A 29 11.03 25.16 3.56
C ALA A 29 11.96 25.19 2.33
N LEU A 30 12.81 24.16 2.14
CA LEU A 30 13.79 24.13 1.05
C LEU A 30 13.44 23.07 0.00
N PRO A 31 12.82 23.45 -1.12
CA PRO A 31 12.47 22.49 -2.19
C PRO A 31 13.68 21.71 -2.73
N HIS A 32 14.85 22.37 -2.83
CA HIS A 32 16.09 21.71 -3.29
C HIS A 32 16.53 20.57 -2.36
N TYR A 33 16.44 20.76 -1.05
CA TYR A 33 16.79 19.74 -0.06
C TYR A 33 15.86 18.52 -0.18
N ARG A 34 14.57 18.74 -0.40
CA ARG A 34 13.58 17.67 -0.65
C ARG A 34 13.89 16.91 -1.93
N LEU A 35 14.20 17.63 -3.01
CA LEU A 35 14.58 17.02 -4.28
C LEU A 35 15.86 16.18 -4.16
N GLU A 36 16.86 16.65 -3.43
CA GLU A 36 18.11 15.93 -3.21
C GLU A 36 17.89 14.63 -2.44
N ILE A 37 17.12 14.66 -1.34
CA ILE A 37 16.76 13.46 -0.58
C ILE A 37 15.99 12.46 -1.45
N ASN A 38 14.98 12.92 -2.19
CA ASN A 38 14.20 12.08 -3.07
C ASN A 38 15.08 11.47 -4.16
N ARG A 39 15.96 12.27 -4.78
CA ARG A 39 16.89 11.80 -5.80
C ARG A 39 17.82 10.72 -5.26
N LYS A 40 18.38 10.93 -4.04
CA LYS A 40 19.24 9.93 -3.40
C LYS A 40 18.48 8.64 -3.13
N GLN A 41 17.27 8.71 -2.55
CA GLN A 41 16.44 7.54 -2.29
C GLN A 41 16.10 6.77 -3.58
N HIS A 42 15.76 7.47 -4.68
CA HIS A 42 15.49 6.85 -5.96
C HIS A 42 16.73 6.20 -6.57
N SER A 43 17.89 6.85 -6.44
CA SER A 43 19.16 6.29 -6.89
C SER A 43 19.55 5.03 -6.11
N ASP A 44 19.43 5.06 -4.78
CA ASP A 44 19.75 3.91 -3.92
C ASP A 44 18.83 2.72 -4.22
N LYS A 45 17.53 2.96 -4.40
CA LYS A 45 16.56 1.94 -4.80
C LYS A 45 16.84 1.37 -6.19
N ALA A 46 17.18 2.22 -7.15
CA ALA A 46 17.52 1.78 -8.50
C ALA A 46 18.78 0.91 -8.52
N ASN A 47 19.80 1.28 -7.76
CA ASN A 47 21.03 0.50 -7.62
C ASN A 47 20.75 -0.85 -6.92
N ALA A 48 19.97 -0.85 -5.85
CA ALA A 48 19.58 -2.08 -5.14
C ALA A 48 18.82 -3.05 -6.07
N LEU A 49 17.87 -2.53 -6.86
CA LEU A 49 17.12 -3.32 -7.83
C LEU A 49 18.01 -3.84 -8.96
N SER A 50 18.92 -3.00 -9.49
CA SER A 50 19.87 -3.41 -10.54
C SER A 50 20.79 -4.53 -10.05
N ASN A 51 21.35 -4.38 -8.84
CA ASN A 51 22.20 -5.42 -8.25
C ASN A 51 21.39 -6.71 -8.01
N TYR A 52 20.15 -6.60 -7.52
CA TYR A 52 19.28 -7.75 -7.33
C TYR A 52 18.98 -8.50 -8.64
N ILE A 53 18.74 -7.77 -9.72
CA ILE A 53 18.51 -8.36 -11.05
C ILE A 53 19.76 -9.11 -11.51
N ASN A 54 20.93 -8.49 -11.41
CA ASN A 54 22.18 -9.06 -11.90
C ASN A 54 22.68 -10.23 -11.04
N ASP A 55 22.59 -10.09 -9.71
CA ASP A 55 23.23 -11.03 -8.78
C ASP A 55 22.27 -12.15 -8.31
N THR A 56 20.96 -11.95 -8.44
CA THR A 56 19.97 -12.91 -7.93
C THR A 56 19.04 -13.42 -9.02
N TYR A 57 18.34 -12.50 -9.71
CA TYR A 57 17.31 -12.90 -10.67
C TYR A 57 17.89 -13.52 -11.95
N ALA A 58 18.87 -12.88 -12.59
CA ALA A 58 19.47 -13.41 -13.82
C ALA A 58 20.16 -14.76 -13.61
N PRO A 59 20.98 -14.96 -12.54
CA PRO A 59 21.55 -16.28 -12.26
C PRO A 59 20.51 -17.34 -11.93
N TYR A 60 19.39 -17.00 -11.29
CA TYR A 60 18.32 -17.96 -11.00
C TYR A 60 17.62 -18.48 -12.26
N LYS A 61 17.58 -17.70 -13.33
CA LYS A 61 17.04 -18.14 -14.63
C LYS A 61 17.94 -19.17 -15.35
N ASP A 62 19.22 -19.18 -15.03
CA ASP A 62 20.12 -20.18 -15.58
C ASP A 62 19.85 -21.54 -14.92
N SER A 63 19.57 -22.54 -15.74
CA SER A 63 19.23 -23.91 -15.31
C SER A 63 20.32 -24.60 -14.48
N SER A 64 21.54 -24.03 -14.43
CA SER A 64 22.66 -24.51 -13.64
C SER A 64 22.68 -23.99 -12.19
N ASN A 65 21.79 -23.09 -11.82
CA ASN A 65 21.84 -22.44 -10.53
C ASN A 65 21.21 -23.33 -9.43
N THR A 66 22.03 -23.69 -8.46
CA THR A 66 21.65 -24.52 -7.30
C THR A 66 21.40 -23.68 -6.03
N THR A 67 21.27 -22.35 -6.16
CA THR A 67 21.09 -21.47 -5.00
C THR A 67 19.82 -21.83 -4.22
N PRO A 68 19.92 -22.09 -2.90
CA PRO A 68 18.76 -22.44 -2.08
C PRO A 68 17.73 -21.31 -2.07
N LYS A 69 16.44 -21.65 -2.13
CA LYS A 69 15.32 -20.69 -2.08
C LYS A 69 15.39 -19.73 -0.88
N SER A 70 15.89 -20.22 0.26
CA SER A 70 16.05 -19.41 1.46
C SER A 70 17.09 -18.28 1.31
N VAL A 71 18.14 -18.50 0.51
CA VAL A 71 19.15 -17.48 0.21
C VAL A 71 18.55 -16.43 -0.72
N ILE A 72 17.84 -16.86 -1.76
CA ILE A 72 17.15 -15.98 -2.70
C ILE A 72 16.13 -15.11 -1.95
N GLN A 73 15.37 -15.69 -1.01
CA GLN A 73 14.43 -14.93 -0.19
C GLN A 73 15.12 -13.88 0.67
N ARG A 74 16.29 -14.18 1.24
CA ARG A 74 17.08 -13.20 2.01
C ARG A 74 17.61 -12.08 1.13
N GLN A 75 18.07 -12.39 -0.07
CA GLN A 75 18.50 -11.39 -1.05
C GLN A 75 17.34 -10.49 -1.48
N THR A 76 16.15 -11.07 -1.69
CA THR A 76 14.92 -10.30 -1.97
C THR A 76 14.59 -9.36 -0.82
N ASN A 77 14.62 -9.86 0.42
CA ASN A 77 14.35 -9.05 1.61
C ASN A 77 15.35 -7.88 1.74
N ALA A 78 16.61 -8.12 1.43
CA ALA A 78 17.64 -7.08 1.46
C ALA A 78 17.43 -6.03 0.36
N ALA A 79 17.16 -6.46 -0.88
CA ALA A 79 16.97 -5.57 -2.03
C ALA A 79 15.76 -4.63 -1.86
N PHE A 80 14.67 -5.15 -1.29
CA PHE A 80 13.42 -4.40 -1.09
C PHE A 80 13.26 -3.86 0.34
N ALA A 81 14.25 -4.04 1.21
CA ALA A 81 14.23 -3.62 2.62
C ALA A 81 12.96 -4.05 3.37
N THR A 82 12.42 -5.23 3.04
CA THR A 82 11.19 -5.76 3.64
C THR A 82 11.19 -7.29 3.65
N THR A 83 10.58 -7.89 4.66
CA THR A 83 10.37 -9.34 4.75
C THR A 83 9.03 -9.79 4.16
N LYS A 84 8.22 -8.83 3.69
CA LYS A 84 6.85 -9.11 3.23
C LYS A 84 6.80 -9.75 1.85
N PHE A 85 7.75 -9.47 0.96
CA PHE A 85 7.68 -9.94 -0.42
C PHE A 85 8.21 -11.36 -0.57
N ASN A 86 7.44 -12.22 -1.21
CA ASN A 86 7.91 -13.51 -1.68
C ASN A 86 8.78 -13.30 -2.93
N PHE A 87 9.97 -13.93 -2.99
CA PHE A 87 10.86 -13.83 -4.14
C PHE A 87 10.20 -14.34 -5.44
N GLU A 88 9.32 -15.36 -5.35
CA GLU A 88 8.61 -15.90 -6.52
C GLU A 88 7.64 -14.87 -7.12
N LEU A 89 7.00 -14.02 -6.27
CA LEU A 89 6.18 -12.91 -6.73
C LEU A 89 7.03 -11.84 -7.43
N ILE A 90 8.17 -11.48 -6.86
CA ILE A 90 9.08 -10.49 -7.46
C ILE A 90 9.59 -10.98 -8.82
N PHE A 91 9.97 -12.26 -8.92
CA PHE A 91 10.40 -12.85 -10.19
C PHE A 91 9.28 -12.86 -11.23
N LEU A 92 8.06 -13.17 -10.81
CA LEU A 92 6.90 -13.10 -11.70
C LEU A 92 6.67 -11.69 -12.25
N LEU A 93 6.82 -10.66 -11.41
CA LEU A 93 6.67 -9.28 -11.83
C LEU A 93 7.83 -8.81 -12.74
N LEU A 94 9.06 -9.26 -12.47
CA LEU A 94 10.21 -9.03 -13.34
C LEU A 94 10.03 -9.72 -14.71
N ASP A 95 9.51 -10.96 -14.74
CA ASP A 95 9.22 -11.68 -15.98
C ASP A 95 8.19 -10.95 -16.85
N ARG A 96 7.30 -10.16 -16.22
CA ARG A 96 6.25 -9.37 -16.91
C ARG A 96 6.65 -7.93 -17.22
N ASP A 97 7.91 -7.56 -16.98
CA ASP A 97 8.45 -6.19 -17.19
C ASP A 97 7.59 -5.10 -16.56
N VAL A 98 7.20 -5.31 -15.31
CA VAL A 98 6.29 -4.44 -14.60
C VAL A 98 7.02 -3.21 -14.07
N ARG A 99 6.46 -2.01 -14.33
CA ARG A 99 6.92 -0.79 -13.67
C ARG A 99 6.54 -0.80 -12.20
N ASP A 100 7.36 -0.18 -11.35
CA ASP A 100 7.10 -0.03 -9.91
C ASP A 100 6.84 -1.36 -9.18
N ILE A 101 7.74 -2.34 -9.39
CA ILE A 101 7.64 -3.70 -8.88
C ILE A 101 7.30 -3.72 -7.38
N GLU A 102 7.93 -2.84 -6.57
CA GLU A 102 7.70 -2.73 -5.12
C GLU A 102 6.24 -2.40 -4.81
N LEU A 103 5.68 -1.40 -5.51
CA LEU A 103 4.29 -0.99 -5.33
C LEU A 103 3.33 -2.10 -5.76
N ARG A 104 3.57 -2.70 -6.93
CA ARG A 104 2.71 -3.78 -7.45
C ARG A 104 2.76 -5.03 -6.61
N ALA A 105 3.94 -5.40 -6.11
CA ALA A 105 4.07 -6.52 -5.17
C ALA A 105 3.29 -6.25 -3.87
N ALA A 106 3.38 -5.04 -3.31
CA ALA A 106 2.63 -4.65 -2.12
C ALA A 106 1.12 -4.66 -2.37
N ASP A 107 0.66 -4.15 -3.51
CA ASP A 107 -0.75 -4.15 -3.90
C ASP A 107 -1.30 -5.58 -4.01
N ILE A 108 -0.60 -6.48 -4.71
CA ILE A 108 -1.01 -7.87 -4.87
C ILE A 108 -1.07 -8.57 -3.51
N GLN A 109 -0.03 -8.41 -2.70
CA GLN A 109 0.07 -9.12 -1.43
C GLN A 109 -0.92 -8.58 -0.38
N SER A 110 -1.20 -7.29 -0.37
CA SER A 110 -2.20 -6.71 0.54
C SER A 110 -3.64 -7.14 0.21
N ARG A 111 -3.89 -7.69 -0.98
CA ARG A 111 -5.20 -8.13 -1.46
C ARG A 111 -5.29 -9.65 -1.63
N TRP A 112 -4.55 -10.41 -0.82
CA TRP A 112 -4.49 -11.87 -0.85
C TRP A 112 -5.86 -12.57 -0.78
N ILE A 113 -6.89 -11.91 -0.24
CA ILE A 113 -8.27 -12.43 -0.20
C ILE A 113 -8.89 -12.44 -1.61
N LEU A 114 -8.58 -11.45 -2.43
CA LEU A 114 -9.16 -11.28 -3.77
C LEU A 114 -8.22 -11.71 -4.89
N LEU A 115 -6.91 -11.64 -4.64
CA LEU A 115 -5.85 -11.96 -5.59
C LEU A 115 -5.07 -13.17 -5.10
N ASN A 116 -5.06 -14.22 -5.90
CA ASN A 116 -4.29 -15.43 -5.65
C ASN A 116 -3.18 -15.56 -6.69
N VAL A 117 -1.95 -15.78 -6.22
CA VAL A 117 -0.78 -15.97 -7.08
C VAL A 117 -0.48 -17.46 -7.17
N ASP A 118 -0.70 -18.01 -8.34
CA ASP A 118 -0.27 -19.39 -8.64
C ASP A 118 1.16 -19.38 -9.18
N TYR A 119 2.10 -19.66 -8.29
CA TYR A 119 3.53 -19.64 -8.63
C TYR A 119 3.93 -20.77 -9.60
N LYS A 120 3.16 -21.86 -9.67
CA LYS A 120 3.44 -22.98 -10.60
C LYS A 120 3.09 -22.59 -12.03
N SER A 121 1.89 -22.03 -12.22
CA SER A 121 1.43 -21.60 -13.55
C SER A 121 1.87 -20.18 -13.90
N LYS A 122 2.56 -19.47 -12.99
CA LYS A 122 2.97 -18.06 -13.13
C LYS A 122 1.81 -17.12 -13.44
N LYS A 123 0.65 -17.37 -12.83
CA LYS A 123 -0.58 -16.59 -13.04
C LYS A 123 -1.00 -15.87 -11.78
N ILE A 124 -1.52 -14.66 -11.98
CA ILE A 124 -2.18 -13.87 -10.93
C ILE A 124 -3.68 -13.95 -11.21
N LYS A 125 -4.40 -14.69 -10.38
CA LYS A 125 -5.84 -14.89 -10.52
C LYS A 125 -6.60 -13.96 -9.61
N CYS A 126 -7.72 -13.41 -10.10
CA CYS A 126 -8.66 -12.65 -9.31
C CYS A 126 -9.91 -13.49 -9.03
N LEU A 127 -10.40 -13.44 -7.79
CA LEU A 127 -11.66 -14.10 -7.42
C LEU A 127 -12.87 -13.48 -8.16
N LEU A 128 -12.77 -12.21 -8.53
CA LEU A 128 -13.82 -11.49 -9.24
C LEU A 128 -13.61 -11.61 -10.74
N LYS A 129 -14.70 -11.75 -11.50
CA LYS A 129 -14.65 -11.66 -12.96
C LYS A 129 -14.41 -10.22 -13.40
N LYS A 130 -13.67 -10.02 -14.48
CA LYS A 130 -13.40 -8.69 -15.06
C LYS A 130 -14.66 -7.87 -15.28
N THR A 131 -15.71 -8.50 -15.78
CA THR A 131 -17.02 -7.87 -16.08
C THR A 131 -17.77 -7.37 -14.85
N TRP A 132 -17.44 -7.87 -13.66
CA TRP A 132 -18.10 -7.47 -12.40
C TRP A 132 -17.45 -6.23 -11.79
N LEU A 133 -16.18 -5.95 -12.09
CA LEU A 133 -15.44 -4.83 -11.50
C LEU A 133 -16.14 -3.47 -11.67
N PRO A 134 -16.52 -3.05 -12.92
CA PRO A 134 -17.21 -1.78 -13.09
C PRO A 134 -18.61 -1.78 -12.46
N LYS A 135 -19.29 -2.93 -12.44
CA LYS A 135 -20.63 -3.04 -11.83
C LYS A 135 -20.56 -2.85 -10.31
N ILE A 136 -19.58 -3.46 -9.64
CA ILE A 136 -19.38 -3.31 -8.20
C ILE A 136 -19.07 -1.85 -7.87
N ILE A 137 -18.14 -1.24 -8.59
CA ILE A 137 -17.78 0.19 -8.39
C ILE A 137 -19.01 1.06 -8.52
N PHE A 138 -19.83 0.83 -9.55
CA PHE A 138 -21.04 1.62 -9.79
C PHE A 138 -22.08 1.45 -8.67
N ILE A 139 -22.33 0.22 -8.23
CA ILE A 139 -23.29 -0.07 -7.14
C ILE A 139 -22.83 0.59 -5.84
N VAL A 140 -21.56 0.43 -5.48
CA VAL A 140 -21.01 1.00 -4.24
C VAL A 140 -21.03 2.52 -4.28
N PHE A 141 -20.77 3.12 -5.45
CA PHE A 141 -20.88 4.58 -5.65
C PHE A 141 -22.32 5.08 -5.41
N ILE A 142 -23.33 4.36 -5.92
CA ILE A 142 -24.74 4.70 -5.68
C ILE A 142 -25.05 4.58 -4.17
N LEU A 143 -24.64 3.50 -3.51
CA LEU A 143 -24.86 3.32 -2.07
C LEU A 143 -24.22 4.43 -1.25
N TYR A 144 -22.97 4.79 -1.56
CA TYR A 144 -22.29 5.93 -0.93
C TYR A 144 -23.11 7.21 -1.05
N PHE A 145 -23.67 7.49 -2.24
CA PHE A 145 -24.46 8.68 -2.48
C PHE A 145 -25.79 8.66 -1.70
N VAL A 146 -26.47 7.51 -1.67
CA VAL A 146 -27.72 7.31 -0.90
C VAL A 146 -27.46 7.51 0.60
N PHE A 147 -26.43 6.88 1.16
CA PHE A 147 -26.10 7.04 2.57
C PHE A 147 -25.73 8.49 2.93
N SER A 148 -25.02 9.18 2.04
CA SER A 148 -24.68 10.59 2.22
C SER A 148 -25.93 11.49 2.27
N ILE A 149 -26.89 11.26 1.40
CA ILE A 149 -28.19 11.99 1.39
C ILE A 149 -28.95 11.70 2.70
N LEU A 150 -29.00 10.45 3.13
CA LEU A 150 -29.67 10.08 4.39
C LEU A 150 -29.06 10.80 5.58
N ILE A 151 -27.73 10.86 5.68
CA ILE A 151 -27.04 11.60 6.76
C ILE A 151 -27.41 13.08 6.72
N ILE A 152 -27.34 13.70 5.54
CA ILE A 152 -27.69 15.12 5.38
C ILE A 152 -29.15 15.35 5.80
N GLY A 153 -30.08 14.48 5.40
CA GLY A 153 -31.48 14.55 5.78
C GLY A 153 -31.69 14.50 7.29
N ILE A 154 -31.04 13.55 7.97
CA ILE A 154 -31.15 13.38 9.43
C ILE A 154 -30.55 14.61 10.15
N VAL A 155 -29.36 15.04 9.76
CA VAL A 155 -28.70 16.21 10.37
C VAL A 155 -29.49 17.50 10.13
N SER A 156 -30.21 17.61 9.02
CA SER A 156 -31.10 18.76 8.74
C SER A 156 -32.44 18.70 9.45
N GLY A 157 -32.67 17.70 10.32
CA GLY A 157 -33.92 17.56 11.08
C GLY A 157 -35.10 17.08 10.23
N TYR A 158 -34.84 16.47 9.06
CA TYR A 158 -35.90 15.94 8.21
C TYR A 158 -36.46 14.64 8.79
N GLU A 159 -37.74 14.65 9.16
CA GLU A 159 -38.41 13.45 9.69
C GLU A 159 -38.69 12.43 8.58
N TRP A 160 -37.94 11.33 8.56
CA TRP A 160 -38.20 10.20 7.68
C TRP A 160 -39.22 9.27 8.32
N TYR A 161 -40.42 9.18 7.77
CA TYR A 161 -41.53 8.37 8.32
C TYR A 161 -41.14 6.90 8.60
N GLY A 162 -40.26 6.33 7.76
CA GLY A 162 -39.77 4.95 7.94
C GLY A 162 -38.74 4.74 9.05
N LEU A 163 -38.21 5.82 9.62
CA LEU A 163 -37.16 5.78 10.67
C LEU A 163 -37.67 6.21 12.04
N ARG A 164 -38.99 6.46 12.19
CA ARG A 164 -39.60 6.83 13.48
C ARG A 164 -39.36 5.74 14.52
N GLY A 165 -38.83 6.12 15.65
CA GLY A 165 -38.53 5.20 16.75
C GLY A 165 -37.11 4.66 16.79
N ILE A 166 -36.27 4.92 15.80
CA ILE A 166 -34.84 4.61 15.81
C ILE A 166 -34.11 5.78 16.44
N ASN A 167 -33.21 5.49 17.40
CA ASN A 167 -32.37 6.53 17.98
C ASN A 167 -31.44 7.11 16.88
N GLU A 168 -31.62 8.43 16.62
CA GLU A 168 -30.89 9.14 15.56
C GLU A 168 -29.38 9.02 15.67
N SER A 169 -28.85 9.01 16.90
CA SER A 169 -27.40 8.88 17.11
C SER A 169 -26.87 7.52 16.65
N TYR A 170 -27.59 6.43 16.94
CA TYR A 170 -27.20 5.10 16.46
C TYR A 170 -27.33 4.99 14.94
N LEU A 171 -28.36 5.60 14.37
CA LEU A 171 -28.55 5.61 12.93
C LEU A 171 -27.42 6.37 12.22
N LEU A 172 -27.05 7.55 12.72
CA LEU A 172 -25.93 8.33 12.17
C LEU A 172 -24.60 7.59 12.26
N ILE A 173 -24.30 6.94 13.39
CA ILE A 173 -23.08 6.13 13.55
C ILE A 173 -23.09 4.99 12.54
N THR A 174 -24.21 4.29 12.40
CA THR A 174 -24.31 3.15 11.46
C THR A 174 -24.12 3.60 10.02
N LEU A 175 -24.77 4.68 9.59
CA LEU A 175 -24.61 5.24 8.25
C LEU A 175 -23.17 5.70 7.98
N PHE A 176 -22.53 6.32 8.98
CA PHE A 176 -21.13 6.73 8.87
C PHE A 176 -20.20 5.53 8.69
N LEU A 177 -20.41 4.44 9.46
CA LEU A 177 -19.64 3.20 9.30
C LEU A 177 -19.85 2.57 7.90
N LEU A 178 -21.09 2.59 7.39
CA LEU A 178 -21.37 2.09 6.04
C LEU A 178 -20.63 2.91 4.97
N ILE A 179 -20.59 4.24 5.09
CA ILE A 179 -19.82 5.09 4.18
C ILE A 179 -18.33 4.76 4.22
N LEU A 180 -17.76 4.49 5.39
CA LEU A 180 -16.35 4.08 5.50
C LEU A 180 -16.09 2.73 4.82
N ILE A 181 -17.03 1.78 4.96
CA ILE A 181 -16.95 0.48 4.26
C ILE A 181 -17.02 0.68 2.73
N ASP A 182 -17.95 1.50 2.25
CA ASP A 182 -18.07 1.80 0.82
C ASP A 182 -16.80 2.45 0.27
N ALA A 183 -16.24 3.44 0.98
CA ALA A 183 -14.99 4.08 0.60
C ALA A 183 -13.83 3.06 0.54
N TYR A 184 -13.77 2.14 1.50
CA TYR A 184 -12.78 1.07 1.49
C TYR A 184 -12.96 0.13 0.30
N ILE A 185 -14.19 -0.26 -0.04
CA ILE A 185 -14.46 -1.12 -1.20
C ILE A 185 -14.04 -0.41 -2.50
N ILE A 186 -14.38 0.87 -2.67
CA ILE A 186 -13.97 1.67 -3.84
C ILE A 186 -12.44 1.70 -3.94
N TYR A 187 -11.75 1.92 -2.83
CA TYR A 187 -10.29 1.93 -2.78
C TYR A 187 -9.71 0.57 -3.21
N VAL A 188 -10.25 -0.55 -2.70
CA VAL A 188 -9.80 -1.90 -3.08
C VAL A 188 -10.05 -2.17 -4.56
N MET A 189 -11.23 -1.83 -5.06
CA MET A 189 -11.57 -2.01 -6.49
C MET A 189 -10.69 -1.14 -7.40
N GLY A 190 -10.33 0.06 -6.95
CA GLY A 190 -9.37 0.93 -7.64
C GLY A 190 -8.00 0.29 -7.79
N ILE A 191 -7.49 -0.37 -6.74
CA ILE A 191 -6.23 -1.11 -6.80
C ILE A 191 -6.32 -2.28 -7.79
N ILE A 192 -7.39 -3.08 -7.73
CA ILE A 192 -7.59 -4.21 -8.66
C ILE A 192 -7.65 -3.71 -10.10
N LYS A 193 -8.30 -2.58 -10.36
CA LYS A 193 -8.33 -1.96 -11.68
C LYS A 193 -6.93 -1.52 -12.14
N ASN A 194 -6.12 -0.99 -11.25
CA ASN A 194 -4.73 -0.61 -11.57
C ASN A 194 -3.84 -1.84 -11.85
N LEU A 195 -4.23 -3.01 -11.37
CA LEU A 195 -3.57 -4.29 -11.62
C LEU A 195 -4.20 -5.07 -12.80
N GLU A 196 -5.21 -4.51 -13.48
CA GLU A 196 -6.01 -5.20 -14.49
C GLU A 196 -5.16 -5.90 -15.57
N ASN A 197 -4.07 -5.24 -16.00
CA ASN A 197 -3.15 -5.77 -17.01
C ASN A 197 -2.22 -6.88 -16.49
N LEU A 198 -2.14 -7.05 -15.17
CA LEU A 198 -1.30 -8.08 -14.53
C LEU A 198 -2.11 -9.30 -14.11
N ILE A 199 -3.43 -9.17 -14.07
CA ILE A 199 -4.33 -10.25 -13.65
C ILE A 199 -4.68 -11.11 -14.86
N ASP A 200 -4.48 -12.42 -14.71
CA ASP A 200 -4.89 -13.42 -15.68
C ASP A 200 -6.38 -13.75 -15.43
N TRP A 201 -7.26 -12.98 -16.06
CA TRP A 201 -8.70 -13.13 -15.90
C TRP A 201 -9.18 -14.47 -16.44
N GLU A 202 -9.97 -15.18 -15.65
CA GLU A 202 -10.72 -16.34 -16.11
C GLU A 202 -12.11 -15.82 -16.59
N ASP A 203 -12.41 -15.99 -17.86
CA ASP A 203 -13.70 -15.64 -18.47
C ASP A 203 -14.86 -16.53 -18.00
#